data_07b91a68caf40ed6f5118d1c31cf8b29
#
_entry.id   07b91a68caf40ed6f5118d1c31cf8b29
#
_cell.length_a   1.000
_cell.length_b   1.000
_cell.length_c   1.000
_cell.angle_alpha   90.00
_cell.angle_beta   90.00
_cell.angle_gamma   90.00
#
_symmetry.space_group_name_H-M   'P 1'
#
loop_
_entity.id
_entity.type
_entity.pdbx_description
1 polymer ?
#
loop_
_entity_poly.entity_id
_entity_poly.type
_entity_poly.pdbx_seq_one_letter_code
_entity_poly.pdbx_strand_id
1 'polypeptide(L)'
;MEEEQLEISVFQIKIKIMIKINQLNKEFESRVRLGIMSVLMVNDWVDFSEMKSLLEITDGNLASHSNALEKAGYIEVKKEFVGKKPKTSYRVTQSGRQAFTEHLNALEKLLGR
;
A
#
# COMPACT_ATOMS: atom_id res chain seq x y z
N MET A 1 -29.01 -31.43 -13.36
CA MET A 1 -28.39 -30.43 -14.25
C MET A 1 -28.18 -29.08 -13.59
N GLU A 2 -29.17 -28.56 -12.88
CA GLU A 2 -29.00 -27.28 -12.18
C GLU A 2 -28.00 -27.37 -11.01
N GLU A 3 -27.99 -28.50 -10.28
CA GLU A 3 -27.06 -28.72 -9.19
C GLU A 3 -25.60 -28.80 -9.68
N GLU A 4 -25.34 -29.44 -10.81
CA GLU A 4 -24.00 -29.51 -11.39
C GLU A 4 -23.49 -28.14 -11.82
N GLN A 5 -24.34 -27.31 -12.41
CA GLN A 5 -23.99 -25.94 -12.79
C GLN A 5 -23.72 -25.07 -11.57
N LEU A 6 -24.50 -25.28 -10.49
CA LEU A 6 -24.30 -24.55 -9.25
C LEU A 6 -22.97 -24.92 -8.58
N GLU A 7 -22.62 -26.21 -8.55
CA GLU A 7 -21.34 -26.67 -8.02
C GLU A 7 -20.15 -26.13 -8.79
N ILE A 8 -20.23 -26.15 -10.11
CA ILE A 8 -19.19 -25.59 -10.99
C ILE A 8 -19.05 -24.09 -10.72
N SER A 9 -20.16 -23.36 -10.56
CA SER A 9 -20.13 -21.92 -10.28
C SER A 9 -19.46 -21.61 -8.95
N VAL A 10 -19.76 -22.38 -7.89
CA VAL A 10 -19.14 -22.21 -6.58
C VAL A 10 -17.64 -22.51 -6.64
N PHE A 11 -17.25 -23.57 -7.33
CA PHE A 11 -15.85 -23.92 -7.55
C PHE A 11 -15.10 -22.83 -8.31
N GLN A 12 -15.68 -22.30 -9.36
CA GLN A 12 -15.13 -21.21 -10.17
C GLN A 12 -14.96 -19.94 -9.32
N ILE A 13 -15.93 -19.61 -8.49
CA ILE A 13 -15.85 -18.46 -7.58
C ILE A 13 -14.70 -18.62 -6.59
N LYS A 14 -14.55 -19.81 -5.99
CA LYS A 14 -13.45 -20.09 -5.06
C LYS A 14 -12.09 -19.91 -5.72
N ILE A 15 -11.91 -20.43 -6.93
CA ILE A 15 -10.66 -20.28 -7.69
C ILE A 15 -10.39 -18.82 -8.00
N LYS A 16 -11.39 -18.08 -8.45
CA LYS A 16 -11.24 -16.65 -8.76
C LYS A 16 -10.84 -15.85 -7.54
N ILE A 17 -11.44 -16.12 -6.37
CA ILE A 17 -11.08 -15.45 -5.11
C ILE A 17 -9.63 -15.74 -4.75
N MET A 18 -9.18 -16.99 -4.83
CA MET A 18 -7.81 -17.37 -4.54
C MET A 18 -6.80 -16.65 -5.45
N ILE A 19 -7.09 -16.57 -6.74
CA ILE A 19 -6.24 -15.86 -7.70
C ILE A 19 -6.17 -14.38 -7.36
N LYS A 20 -7.31 -13.77 -7.05
CA LYS A 20 -7.39 -12.35 -6.68
C LYS A 20 -6.61 -12.05 -5.39
N ILE A 21 -6.71 -12.92 -4.39
CA ILE A 21 -5.95 -12.77 -3.15
C ILE A 21 -4.44 -12.82 -3.43
N ASN A 22 -4.00 -13.71 -4.31
CA ASN A 22 -2.59 -13.80 -4.68
C ASN A 22 -2.06 -12.57 -5.43
N GLN A 23 -2.95 -11.76 -6.01
CA GLN A 23 -2.59 -10.50 -6.65
C GLN A 23 -2.40 -9.35 -5.65
N LEU A 24 -2.86 -9.53 -4.41
CA LEU A 24 -2.65 -8.52 -3.37
C LEU A 24 -1.17 -8.47 -2.99
N ASN A 25 -0.69 -7.27 -2.74
CA ASN A 25 0.71 -7.05 -2.38
C ASN A 25 0.87 -7.09 -0.86
N LYS A 26 1.69 -8.02 -0.37
CA LYS A 26 1.93 -8.19 1.07
C LYS A 26 2.50 -6.95 1.73
N GLU A 27 3.27 -6.15 0.98
CA GLU A 27 3.86 -4.93 1.53
C GLU A 27 2.80 -3.89 1.90
N PHE A 28 1.59 -4.03 1.35
CA PHE A 28 0.47 -3.12 1.65
C PHE A 28 -0.57 -3.73 2.59
N GLU A 29 -0.31 -4.91 3.15
CA GLU A 29 -1.18 -5.57 4.13
C GLU A 29 -0.97 -4.98 5.52
N SER A 30 -1.13 -3.67 5.62
CA SER A 30 -0.99 -2.93 6.86
C SER A 30 -1.77 -1.63 6.73
N ARG A 31 -2.56 -1.33 7.73
CA ARG A 31 -3.30 -0.08 7.79
C ARG A 31 -2.38 1.14 7.66
N VAL A 32 -1.23 1.08 8.34
CA VAL A 32 -0.26 2.18 8.29
C VAL A 32 0.35 2.32 6.91
N ARG A 33 0.76 1.21 6.28
CA ARG A 33 1.37 1.26 4.95
C ARG A 33 0.37 1.69 3.89
N LEU A 34 -0.89 1.25 3.98
CA LEU A 34 -1.95 1.74 3.11
C LEU A 34 -2.12 3.26 3.26
N GLY A 35 -2.08 3.76 4.48
CA GLY A 35 -2.17 5.19 4.77
C GLY A 35 -1.00 5.95 4.17
N ILE A 36 0.23 5.50 4.38
CA ILE A 36 1.44 6.14 3.82
C ILE A 36 1.33 6.22 2.29
N MET A 37 1.07 5.10 1.64
CA MET A 37 0.97 5.07 0.18
C MET A 37 -0.15 5.96 -0.34
N SER A 38 -1.31 5.98 0.34
CA SER A 38 -2.45 6.82 -0.06
C SER A 38 -2.11 8.30 -0.03
N VAL A 39 -1.38 8.74 1.00
CA VAL A 39 -0.92 10.13 1.11
C VAL A 39 0.06 10.45 -0.02
N LEU A 40 1.03 9.55 -0.28
CA LEU A 40 2.09 9.79 -1.25
C LEU A 40 1.60 9.68 -2.71
N MET A 41 0.51 9.00 -2.97
CA MET A 41 -0.06 8.93 -4.33
C MET A 41 -0.58 10.27 -4.81
N VAL A 42 -0.99 11.15 -3.91
CA VAL A 42 -1.61 12.44 -4.26
C VAL A 42 -0.77 13.64 -3.80
N ASN A 43 0.42 13.41 -3.30
CA ASN A 43 1.35 14.46 -2.88
C ASN A 43 2.74 14.13 -3.40
N ASP A 44 3.59 15.16 -3.54
CA ASP A 44 5.01 14.93 -3.85
C ASP A 44 5.75 14.59 -2.54
N TRP A 45 6.74 15.34 -2.15
CA TRP A 45 7.45 15.11 -0.89
C TRP A 45 6.56 15.46 0.31
N VAL A 46 6.47 14.53 1.26
CA VAL A 46 5.75 14.73 2.53
C VAL A 46 6.74 14.46 3.66
N ASP A 47 6.87 15.41 4.60
CA ASP A 47 7.81 15.22 5.69
C ASP A 47 7.24 14.31 6.81
N PHE A 48 8.16 13.85 7.66
CA PHE A 48 7.87 12.93 8.77
C PHE A 48 6.76 13.46 9.69
N SER A 49 6.87 14.74 10.10
CA SER A 49 5.91 15.34 11.03
C SER A 49 4.53 15.44 10.40
N GLU A 50 4.46 15.83 9.14
CA GLU A 50 3.21 15.93 8.39
C GLU A 50 2.56 14.56 8.21
N MET A 51 3.33 13.56 7.80
CA MET A 51 2.84 12.19 7.63
C MET A 51 2.30 11.63 8.95
N LYS A 52 3.05 11.80 10.03
CA LYS A 52 2.66 11.37 11.36
C LYS A 52 1.35 12.01 11.82
N SER A 53 1.21 13.30 11.57
CA SER A 53 -0.01 14.05 11.92
C SER A 53 -1.21 13.58 11.12
N LEU A 54 -1.05 13.40 9.79
CA LEU A 54 -2.12 12.96 8.91
C LEU A 54 -2.63 11.56 9.26
N LEU A 55 -1.73 10.67 9.63
CA LEU A 55 -2.07 9.27 9.92
C LEU A 55 -2.34 9.01 11.40
N GLU A 56 -2.07 9.96 12.27
CA GLU A 56 -2.25 9.81 13.73
C GLU A 56 -1.54 8.57 14.28
N ILE A 57 -0.27 8.40 13.90
CA ILE A 57 0.55 7.25 14.31
C ILE A 57 1.77 7.69 15.10
N THR A 58 2.41 6.74 15.77
CA THR A 58 3.63 6.98 16.54
C THR A 58 4.85 7.11 15.62
N ASP A 59 5.91 7.75 16.15
CA ASP A 59 7.19 7.86 15.45
C ASP A 59 7.73 6.47 15.07
N GLY A 60 7.66 5.52 16.01
CA GLY A 60 8.15 4.16 15.79
C GLY A 60 7.38 3.43 14.70
N ASN A 61 6.07 3.56 14.67
CA ASN A 61 5.25 2.94 13.62
C ASN A 61 5.57 3.53 12.25
N LEU A 62 5.68 4.85 12.15
CA LEU A 62 6.04 5.50 10.89
C LEU A 62 7.43 5.05 10.43
N ALA A 63 8.43 5.09 11.32
CA ALA A 63 9.79 4.69 10.98
C ALA A 63 9.85 3.23 10.52
N SER A 64 9.21 2.32 11.24
CA SER A 64 9.22 0.89 10.92
C SER A 64 8.58 0.60 9.56
N HIS A 65 7.39 1.14 9.32
CA HIS A 65 6.66 0.87 8.08
C HIS A 65 7.27 1.59 6.88
N SER A 66 7.76 2.81 7.04
CA SER A 66 8.44 3.52 5.96
C SER A 66 9.75 2.83 5.57
N ASN A 67 10.50 2.30 6.53
CA ASN A 67 11.71 1.53 6.24
C ASN A 67 11.39 0.29 5.39
N ALA A 68 10.32 -0.42 5.70
CA ALA A 68 9.90 -1.58 4.92
C ALA A 68 9.51 -1.20 3.49
N LEU A 69 8.78 -0.11 3.32
CA LEU A 69 8.39 0.38 1.99
C LEU A 69 9.59 0.86 1.18
N GLU A 70 10.58 1.48 1.84
CA GLU A 70 11.83 1.88 1.20
C GLU A 70 12.62 0.67 0.71
N LYS A 71 12.75 -0.36 1.55
CA LYS A 71 13.42 -1.61 1.18
C LYS A 71 12.75 -2.30 0.00
N ALA A 72 11.44 -2.24 -0.08
CA ALA A 72 10.69 -2.79 -1.20
C ALA A 72 10.85 -1.95 -2.48
N GLY A 73 11.44 -0.77 -2.39
CA GLY A 73 11.63 0.12 -3.53
C GLY A 73 10.41 0.96 -3.88
N TYR A 74 9.43 1.03 -2.99
CA TYR A 74 8.15 1.70 -3.25
C TYR A 74 8.14 3.16 -2.86
N ILE A 75 9.03 3.58 -1.95
CA ILE A 75 9.17 4.98 -1.58
C ILE A 75 10.65 5.39 -1.56
N GLU A 76 10.88 6.67 -1.77
CA GLU A 76 12.18 7.31 -1.53
C GLU A 76 12.13 8.03 -0.19
N VAL A 77 13.25 7.99 0.51
CA VAL A 77 13.43 8.70 1.78
C VAL A 77 14.57 9.69 1.61
N LYS A 78 14.30 10.96 1.92
CA LYS A 78 15.29 12.01 1.87
C LYS A 78 15.52 12.51 3.30
N LYS A 79 16.78 12.47 3.74
CA LYS A 79 17.20 13.00 5.05
C LYS A 79 18.10 14.20 4.80
N GLU A 80 17.71 15.33 5.35
CA GLU A 80 18.44 16.58 5.18
C GLU A 80 18.38 17.41 6.45
N PHE A 81 19.17 18.49 6.50
CA PHE A 81 19.06 19.48 7.56
C PHE A 81 18.45 20.74 6.99
N VAL A 82 17.46 21.28 7.70
CA VAL A 82 16.90 22.60 7.41
C VAL A 82 17.35 23.50 8.56
N GLY A 83 18.39 24.31 8.32
CA GLY A 83 19.12 24.98 9.38
C GLY A 83 19.84 23.92 10.23
N LYS A 84 19.58 23.90 11.54
CA LYS A 84 20.16 22.93 12.47
C LYS A 84 19.24 21.73 12.75
N LYS A 85 18.05 21.70 12.13
CA LYS A 85 17.06 20.65 12.41
C LYS A 85 17.10 19.57 11.34
N PRO A 86 17.14 18.29 11.73
CA PRO A 86 17.01 17.21 10.77
C PRO A 86 15.58 17.16 10.23
N LYS A 87 15.47 16.87 8.95
CA LYS A 87 14.18 16.72 8.27
C LYS A 87 14.19 15.45 7.43
N THR A 88 13.22 14.58 7.66
CA THR A 88 13.02 13.37 6.86
C THR A 88 11.76 13.56 6.02
N SER A 89 11.85 13.27 4.73
CA SER A 89 10.75 13.40 3.80
C SER A 89 10.62 12.14 2.96
N TYR A 90 9.42 11.89 2.47
CA TYR A 90 9.06 10.69 1.72
C TYR A 90 8.41 11.06 0.40
N ARG A 91 8.66 10.25 -0.62
CA ARG A 91 8.00 10.34 -1.91
C ARG A 91 7.77 8.94 -2.47
N VAL A 92 6.65 8.73 -3.15
CA VAL A 92 6.41 7.45 -3.84
C VAL A 92 7.32 7.36 -5.07
N THR A 93 7.86 6.17 -5.32
CA THR A 93 8.61 5.89 -6.55
C THR A 93 7.63 5.50 -7.67
N GLN A 94 8.12 5.47 -8.91
CA GLN A 94 7.32 4.97 -10.02
C GLN A 94 6.92 3.51 -9.78
N SER A 95 7.85 2.69 -9.28
CA SER A 95 7.59 1.30 -8.91
C SER A 95 6.52 1.20 -7.83
N GLY A 96 6.60 2.05 -6.80
CA GLY A 96 5.60 2.08 -5.74
C GLY A 96 4.23 2.50 -6.24
N ARG A 97 4.17 3.49 -7.12
CA ARG A 97 2.93 3.95 -7.73
C ARG A 97 2.26 2.84 -8.52
N GLN A 98 3.03 2.14 -9.33
CA GLN A 98 2.53 1.01 -10.12
C GLN A 98 2.05 -0.13 -9.22
N ALA A 99 2.86 -0.52 -8.24
CA ALA A 99 2.53 -1.61 -7.32
C ALA A 99 1.27 -1.31 -6.52
N PHE A 100 1.12 -0.08 -6.04
CA PHE A 100 -0.05 0.31 -5.26
C PHE A 100 -1.31 0.36 -6.12
N THR A 101 -1.22 0.85 -7.35
CA THR A 101 -2.32 0.84 -8.30
C THR A 101 -2.79 -0.58 -8.59
N GLU A 102 -1.86 -1.51 -8.82
CA GLU A 102 -2.17 -2.92 -9.03
C GLU A 102 -2.85 -3.55 -7.80
N HIS A 103 -2.39 -3.20 -6.61
CA HIS A 103 -2.98 -3.66 -5.36
C HIS A 103 -4.42 -3.17 -5.20
N LEU A 104 -4.68 -1.89 -5.48
CA LEU A 104 -6.03 -1.32 -5.43
C LEU A 104 -6.95 -1.98 -6.45
N ASN A 105 -6.45 -2.24 -7.66
CA ASN A 105 -7.21 -2.94 -8.70
C ASN A 105 -7.55 -4.36 -8.27
N ALA A 106 -6.63 -5.05 -7.60
CA ALA A 106 -6.88 -6.39 -7.06
C ALA A 106 -7.97 -6.36 -5.98
N LEU A 107 -7.96 -5.36 -5.11
CA LEU A 107 -9.00 -5.17 -4.10
C LEU A 107 -10.38 -4.95 -4.76
N GLU A 108 -10.44 -4.11 -5.79
CA GLU A 108 -11.70 -3.87 -6.52
C GLU A 108 -12.24 -5.15 -7.13
N LYS A 109 -11.37 -5.98 -7.70
CA LYS A 109 -11.77 -7.27 -8.28
C LYS A 109 -12.35 -8.21 -7.22
N LEU A 110 -11.80 -8.21 -6.00
CA LEU A 110 -12.35 -9.00 -4.90
C LEU A 110 -13.77 -8.56 -4.56
N LEU A 111 -14.08 -7.29 -4.74
CA LEU A 111 -15.41 -6.74 -4.51
C LEU A 111 -16.36 -6.94 -5.71
N GLY A 112 -15.89 -7.57 -6.79
CA GLY A 112 -16.69 -7.79 -7.98
C GLY A 112 -16.84 -6.58 -8.89
N ARG A 113 -15.94 -5.65 -8.79
CA ARG A 113 -15.97 -4.39 -9.58
C ARG A 113 -14.97 -4.38 -10.71
#